data_5a0c81989d6b2290fb676cc33c29265b
#
_entry.id   5a0c81989d6b2290fb676cc33c29265b
#
_cell.length_a   1.000
_cell.length_b   1.000
_cell.length_c   1.000
_cell.angle_alpha   90.00
_cell.angle_beta   90.00
_cell.angle_gamma   90.00
#
_symmetry.space_group_name_H-M   'P 1'
#
loop_
_entity.id
_entity.type
_entity.pdbx_description
1 polymer ?
#
loop_
_entity_poly.entity_id
_entity_poly.type
_entity_poly.pdbx_seq_one_letter_code
_entity_poly.pdbx_strand_id
1 'polypeptide(L)'
;MNRPKILRITVGWFFFLMSVFFLQLPDAVFANSPSEGVFKSSTSTVWQVALDGSGQFTLIQEAIDQAASGDTILIKAGTYAEDVTVHSKEGLMIIGEGPDRVFITGEKRVGSLHIGKWPYGATNVTIQGLTVFLHGGLGVGIFNGSGVHLKQIHVKGMVFSQQVQGVHIEDCIIGESETTGVAFANSTGTLVGNMIHHNDHGIALGGNSEVTLRSNVISHNLFEAVLMTDQAKATVVQNTLVRNGGGIAFHDKTEAAIRGNIIGYSTVGLLFSPESQTTLSFNALYDNQGDYLMQGTPPTPVPQRAGKTDMTLVPGFVNSQGDDFRLRRDSLLLNIGEFPYLGALPPLSLPQ
;
A
#
# COMPACT_ATOMS: atom_id res chain seq x y z
N MET A 1 -18.97 17.11 31.11
CA MET A 1 -18.64 16.22 29.96
C MET A 1 -17.18 16.44 29.60
N ASN A 2 -16.30 15.58 30.11
CA ASN A 2 -14.86 15.69 29.91
C ASN A 2 -14.50 15.09 28.53
N ARG A 3 -13.97 15.95 27.63
CA ARG A 3 -13.34 15.47 26.39
C ARG A 3 -11.94 14.91 26.73
N PRO A 4 -11.56 13.74 26.25
CA PRO A 4 -10.22 13.23 26.48
C PRO A 4 -9.18 14.11 25.77
N LYS A 5 -8.09 14.40 26.45
CA LYS A 5 -6.93 15.10 25.87
C LYS A 5 -6.28 14.19 24.84
N ILE A 6 -6.36 14.57 23.58
CA ILE A 6 -5.66 13.90 22.49
C ILE A 6 -4.15 14.11 22.72
N LEU A 7 -3.46 13.04 23.05
CA LEU A 7 -2.00 13.01 23.17
C LEU A 7 -1.41 13.13 21.75
N ARG A 8 -0.81 14.30 21.45
CA ARG A 8 -0.09 14.54 20.19
C ARG A 8 1.19 13.72 20.20
N ILE A 9 1.17 12.54 19.58
CA ILE A 9 2.39 11.83 19.19
C ILE A 9 2.83 12.43 17.86
N THR A 10 3.92 13.17 17.86
CA THR A 10 4.51 13.75 16.65
C THR A 10 5.01 12.61 15.76
N VAL A 11 4.58 12.61 14.51
CA VAL A 11 4.83 11.58 13.47
C VAL A 11 6.32 11.23 13.29
N GLY A 12 7.24 12.13 13.64
CA GLY A 12 8.68 11.88 13.64
C GLY A 12 9.15 10.73 14.55
N TRP A 13 8.37 10.34 15.56
CA TRP A 13 8.72 9.26 16.48
C TRP A 13 8.41 7.87 15.95
N PHE A 14 7.48 7.75 15.01
CA PHE A 14 7.10 6.43 14.46
C PHE A 14 8.20 5.86 13.54
N PHE A 15 8.77 6.69 12.66
CA PHE A 15 9.93 6.27 11.85
C PHE A 15 11.20 6.19 12.68
N PHE A 16 11.36 7.00 13.74
CA PHE A 16 12.50 6.96 14.64
C PHE A 16 12.55 5.69 15.51
N LEU A 17 11.41 5.18 15.99
CA LEU A 17 11.35 3.93 16.75
C LEU A 17 11.63 2.68 15.89
N MET A 18 11.30 2.69 14.58
CA MET A 18 11.69 1.60 13.67
C MET A 18 13.13 1.74 13.17
N SER A 19 13.70 2.95 13.06
CA SER A 19 15.07 3.17 12.62
C SER A 19 16.14 2.90 13.70
N VAL A 20 15.79 2.96 14.97
CA VAL A 20 16.73 2.71 16.10
C VAL A 20 17.07 1.23 16.26
N PHE A 21 16.30 0.31 15.67
CA PHE A 21 16.61 -1.13 15.73
C PHE A 21 17.60 -1.63 14.67
N PHE A 22 18.02 -0.78 13.72
CA PHE A 22 19.02 -1.13 12.71
C PHE A 22 20.16 -0.11 12.69
N LEU A 23 21.24 -0.42 13.44
CA LEU A 23 22.50 0.31 13.39
C LEU A 23 22.98 0.50 11.94
N GLN A 24 23.45 1.71 11.65
CA GLN A 24 24.22 2.04 10.45
C GLN A 24 25.39 1.07 10.28
N LEU A 25 25.38 0.30 9.21
CA LEU A 25 26.55 -0.40 8.71
C LEU A 25 27.04 0.30 7.43
N PRO A 26 28.36 0.41 7.22
CA PRO A 26 28.95 1.19 6.14
C PRO A 26 28.66 0.59 4.76
N ASP A 27 28.62 1.47 3.75
CA ASP A 27 28.45 1.16 2.33
C ASP A 27 29.42 0.07 1.87
N ALA A 28 28.91 -1.12 1.56
CA ALA A 28 29.67 -2.18 0.94
C ALA A 28 29.73 -1.95 -0.56
N VAL A 29 30.92 -1.73 -1.06
CA VAL A 29 31.26 -1.60 -2.47
C VAL A 29 30.89 -2.90 -3.20
N PHE A 30 29.95 -2.83 -4.15
CA PHE A 30 29.64 -3.95 -5.02
C PHE A 30 30.74 -4.16 -6.05
N ALA A 31 31.50 -5.24 -5.90
CA ALA A 31 32.37 -5.74 -6.95
C ALA A 31 31.54 -6.56 -7.95
N ASN A 32 31.32 -6.04 -9.15
CA ASN A 32 30.76 -6.80 -10.26
C ASN A 32 31.77 -7.82 -10.78
N SER A 33 31.46 -9.10 -10.63
CA SER A 33 32.12 -10.16 -11.41
C SER A 33 31.10 -10.70 -12.43
N PRO A 34 31.38 -10.66 -13.73
CA PRO A 34 30.54 -11.32 -14.72
C PRO A 34 30.80 -12.83 -14.68
N SER A 35 29.86 -13.60 -14.15
CA SER A 35 29.83 -15.05 -14.36
C SER A 35 29.06 -15.32 -15.63
N GLU A 36 29.72 -15.86 -16.65
CA GLU A 36 29.09 -16.50 -17.80
C GLU A 36 28.23 -17.68 -17.33
N GLY A 37 26.96 -17.39 -17.11
CA GLY A 37 25.97 -18.39 -16.72
C GLY A 37 25.50 -19.15 -17.97
N VAL A 38 25.85 -20.43 -18.04
CA VAL A 38 25.19 -21.38 -18.92
C VAL A 38 23.70 -21.35 -18.65
N PHE A 39 22.89 -20.86 -19.60
CA PHE A 39 21.43 -20.92 -19.53
C PHE A 39 21.00 -22.40 -19.52
N LYS A 40 20.88 -23.00 -18.35
CA LYS A 40 20.09 -24.21 -18.18
C LYS A 40 18.63 -23.78 -18.32
N SER A 41 17.96 -24.26 -19.36
CA SER A 41 16.49 -24.29 -19.42
C SER A 41 15.98 -25.12 -18.22
N SER A 42 15.78 -24.48 -17.08
CA SER A 42 15.12 -25.14 -15.96
C SER A 42 13.62 -25.12 -16.25
N THR A 43 13.04 -26.27 -16.45
CA THR A 43 11.58 -26.42 -16.38
C THR A 43 11.15 -26.03 -14.97
N SER A 44 10.31 -24.98 -14.84
CA SER A 44 9.77 -24.58 -13.55
C SER A 44 8.95 -25.71 -12.94
N THR A 45 9.21 -26.04 -11.69
CA THR A 45 8.47 -27.08 -10.95
C THR A 45 7.25 -26.44 -10.28
N VAL A 46 6.17 -27.22 -10.22
CA VAL A 46 4.96 -26.84 -9.47
C VAL A 46 4.87 -27.72 -8.22
N TRP A 47 4.93 -27.08 -7.06
CA TRP A 47 4.83 -27.69 -5.74
C TRP A 47 3.44 -27.47 -5.17
N GLN A 48 2.82 -28.47 -4.60
CA GLN A 48 1.49 -28.38 -4.01
C GLN A 48 1.58 -28.51 -2.49
N VAL A 49 0.98 -27.55 -1.79
CA VAL A 49 0.83 -27.55 -0.32
C VAL A 49 -0.63 -27.81 0.01
N ALA A 50 -0.90 -28.82 0.86
CA ALA A 50 -2.23 -29.17 1.30
C ALA A 50 -2.21 -29.78 2.71
N LEU A 51 -2.99 -29.22 3.63
CA LEU A 51 -3.04 -29.65 5.05
C LEU A 51 -3.51 -31.11 5.22
N ASP A 52 -4.33 -31.60 4.29
CA ASP A 52 -4.86 -32.99 4.31
C ASP A 52 -3.86 -34.04 3.81
N GLY A 53 -2.64 -33.62 3.43
CA GLY A 53 -1.60 -34.51 2.91
C GLY A 53 -1.78 -34.90 1.43
N SER A 54 -2.73 -34.32 0.70
CA SER A 54 -2.91 -34.54 -0.72
C SER A 54 -1.86 -33.85 -1.61
N GLY A 55 -1.10 -32.90 -1.04
CA GLY A 55 0.05 -32.24 -1.67
C GLY A 55 1.39 -32.90 -1.37
N GLN A 56 2.47 -32.39 -1.97
CA GLN A 56 3.82 -32.82 -1.64
C GLN A 56 4.25 -32.30 -0.24
N PHE A 57 3.65 -31.22 0.23
CA PHE A 57 3.93 -30.60 1.52
C PHE A 57 2.65 -30.29 2.27
N THR A 58 2.74 -30.24 3.59
CA THR A 58 1.67 -29.76 4.47
C THR A 58 1.96 -28.37 5.04
N LEU A 59 3.23 -27.91 4.96
CA LEU A 59 3.67 -26.58 5.38
C LEU A 59 4.15 -25.77 4.17
N ILE A 60 3.79 -24.48 4.17
CA ILE A 60 4.19 -23.54 3.10
C ILE A 60 5.70 -23.31 3.13
N GLN A 61 6.28 -23.17 4.34
CA GLN A 61 7.71 -22.93 4.48
C GLN A 61 8.55 -24.08 3.93
N GLU A 62 8.17 -25.33 4.14
CA GLU A 62 8.88 -26.49 3.61
C GLU A 62 8.88 -26.50 2.07
N ALA A 63 7.75 -26.13 1.45
CA ALA A 63 7.66 -26.01 0.01
C ALA A 63 8.57 -24.87 -0.52
N ILE A 64 8.63 -23.73 0.16
CA ILE A 64 9.52 -22.61 -0.19
C ILE A 64 10.99 -23.02 -0.08
N ASP A 65 11.35 -23.72 0.98
CA ASP A 65 12.75 -24.17 1.19
C ASP A 65 13.19 -25.12 0.09
N GLN A 66 12.32 -26.01 -0.35
CA GLN A 66 12.58 -26.96 -1.43
C GLN A 66 12.57 -26.32 -2.83
N ALA A 67 11.75 -25.31 -3.06
CA ALA A 67 11.58 -24.70 -4.36
C ALA A 67 12.87 -24.04 -4.88
N ALA A 68 13.13 -24.19 -6.16
CA ALA A 68 14.15 -23.43 -6.89
C ALA A 68 13.60 -22.07 -7.36
N SER A 69 14.50 -21.18 -7.78
CA SER A 69 14.10 -19.94 -8.46
C SER A 69 13.30 -20.26 -9.73
N GLY A 70 12.21 -19.51 -9.95
CA GLY A 70 11.28 -19.72 -11.06
C GLY A 70 10.20 -20.78 -10.83
N ASP A 71 10.22 -21.49 -9.70
CA ASP A 71 9.18 -22.47 -9.36
C ASP A 71 7.86 -21.80 -8.96
N THR A 72 6.79 -22.61 -8.90
CA THR A 72 5.46 -22.19 -8.45
C THR A 72 5.02 -23.05 -7.27
N ILE A 73 4.51 -22.43 -6.23
CA ILE A 73 3.90 -23.10 -5.07
C ILE A 73 2.41 -22.84 -5.10
N LEU A 74 1.61 -23.90 -5.22
CA LEU A 74 0.16 -23.86 -5.16
C LEU A 74 -0.31 -24.26 -3.77
N ILE A 75 -1.04 -23.37 -3.09
CA ILE A 75 -1.53 -23.57 -1.73
C ILE A 75 -3.02 -23.86 -1.77
N LYS A 76 -3.40 -25.05 -1.32
CA LYS A 76 -4.80 -25.47 -1.20
C LYS A 76 -5.50 -24.75 -0.04
N ALA A 77 -6.84 -24.74 -0.10
CA ALA A 77 -7.68 -24.18 0.94
C ALA A 77 -7.29 -24.68 2.33
N GLY A 78 -7.16 -23.78 3.29
CA GLY A 78 -6.80 -24.12 4.66
C GLY A 78 -6.31 -22.92 5.46
N THR A 79 -6.14 -23.14 6.77
CA THR A 79 -5.52 -22.17 7.68
C THR A 79 -4.13 -22.68 8.08
N TYR A 80 -3.11 -22.03 7.60
CA TYR A 80 -1.71 -22.35 7.81
C TYR A 80 -1.16 -21.50 8.96
N ALA A 81 -0.99 -22.13 10.13
CA ALA A 81 -0.48 -21.46 11.34
C ALA A 81 1.05 -21.49 11.35
N GLU A 82 1.66 -20.67 10.49
CA GLU A 82 3.11 -20.61 10.35
C GLU A 82 3.59 -19.18 9.95
N ASP A 83 4.82 -18.84 10.35
CA ASP A 83 5.52 -17.65 9.88
C ASP A 83 6.28 -18.02 8.61
N VAL A 84 5.89 -17.41 7.49
CA VAL A 84 6.44 -17.73 6.17
C VAL A 84 7.53 -16.73 5.78
N THR A 85 8.69 -17.21 5.34
CA THR A 85 9.80 -16.36 4.86
C THR A 85 10.28 -16.80 3.49
N VAL A 86 10.28 -15.87 2.54
CA VAL A 86 10.82 -16.05 1.19
C VAL A 86 12.12 -15.25 1.08
N HIS A 87 13.27 -15.88 1.00
CA HIS A 87 14.55 -15.20 0.79
C HIS A 87 15.46 -15.96 -0.17
N SER A 88 16.38 -15.26 -0.82
CA SER A 88 17.32 -15.85 -1.78
C SER A 88 16.62 -16.63 -2.91
N LYS A 89 15.40 -16.20 -3.27
CA LYS A 89 14.63 -16.75 -4.38
C LYS A 89 14.45 -15.67 -5.45
N GLU A 90 14.42 -16.09 -6.69
CA GLU A 90 14.15 -15.25 -7.85
C GLU A 90 13.00 -15.84 -8.67
N GLY A 91 12.01 -15.02 -9.03
CA GLY A 91 10.89 -15.42 -9.87
C GLY A 91 9.96 -16.46 -9.24
N LEU A 92 10.01 -16.68 -7.91
CA LEU A 92 9.12 -17.62 -7.23
C LEU A 92 7.68 -17.11 -7.24
N MET A 93 6.74 -17.98 -7.59
CA MET A 93 5.31 -17.69 -7.54
C MET A 93 4.66 -18.49 -6.40
N ILE A 94 3.91 -17.82 -5.52
CA ILE A 94 3.15 -18.42 -4.43
C ILE A 94 1.68 -18.08 -4.64
N ILE A 95 0.85 -19.08 -4.92
CA ILE A 95 -0.52 -18.91 -5.37
C ILE A 95 -1.46 -19.72 -4.46
N GLY A 96 -2.30 -19.03 -3.70
CA GLY A 96 -3.39 -19.62 -2.96
C GLY A 96 -4.65 -19.83 -3.83
N GLU A 97 -5.51 -20.75 -3.44
CA GLU A 97 -6.79 -21.03 -4.12
C GLU A 97 -7.83 -19.88 -4.00
N GLY A 98 -7.50 -18.82 -3.31
CA GLY A 98 -8.31 -17.62 -3.13
C GLY A 98 -8.18 -17.01 -1.74
N PRO A 99 -8.35 -15.70 -1.59
CA PRO A 99 -8.18 -15.02 -0.32
C PRO A 99 -9.24 -15.42 0.72
N ASP A 100 -10.39 -15.93 0.29
CA ASP A 100 -11.45 -16.44 1.18
C ASP A 100 -11.23 -17.92 1.56
N ARG A 101 -10.17 -18.55 1.08
CA ARG A 101 -9.93 -20.00 1.22
C ARG A 101 -8.58 -20.34 1.83
N VAL A 102 -7.57 -19.52 1.61
CA VAL A 102 -6.20 -19.75 2.09
C VAL A 102 -5.83 -18.67 3.09
N PHE A 103 -5.53 -19.07 4.33
CA PHE A 103 -5.19 -18.15 5.41
C PHE A 103 -3.81 -18.48 5.97
N ILE A 104 -2.93 -17.49 6.04
CA ILE A 104 -1.66 -17.57 6.75
C ILE A 104 -1.83 -16.80 8.06
N THR A 105 -1.72 -17.51 9.19
CA THR A 105 -1.86 -16.92 10.53
C THR A 105 -0.55 -17.13 11.28
N GLY A 106 0.32 -16.14 11.30
CA GLY A 106 1.60 -16.24 11.97
C GLY A 106 1.46 -16.47 13.50
N GLU A 107 2.44 -17.15 14.06
CA GLU A 107 2.50 -17.40 15.49
C GLU A 107 3.13 -16.25 16.29
N LYS A 108 3.93 -15.38 15.62
CA LYS A 108 4.71 -14.32 16.26
C LYS A 108 4.22 -12.93 15.84
N ARG A 109 4.27 -11.99 16.77
CA ARG A 109 3.92 -10.57 16.51
C ARG A 109 4.81 -9.84 15.50
N VAL A 110 5.77 -10.50 14.87
CA VAL A 110 6.80 -9.90 14.02
C VAL A 110 6.48 -9.97 12.53
N GLY A 111 5.37 -10.57 12.14
CA GLY A 111 4.93 -10.70 10.75
C GLY A 111 4.66 -12.15 10.35
N SER A 112 3.54 -12.35 9.66
CA SER A 112 3.16 -13.69 9.19
C SER A 112 3.79 -14.06 7.86
N LEU A 113 4.14 -13.05 7.03
CA LEU A 113 4.77 -13.27 5.72
C LEU A 113 5.91 -12.26 5.49
N HIS A 114 7.12 -12.77 5.33
CA HIS A 114 8.30 -11.98 5.00
C HIS A 114 8.82 -12.31 3.60
N ILE A 115 9.06 -11.28 2.80
CA ILE A 115 9.67 -11.38 1.47
C ILE A 115 11.00 -10.64 1.53
N GLY A 116 12.09 -11.39 1.49
CA GLY A 116 13.42 -10.88 1.79
C GLY A 116 13.73 -10.89 3.29
N LYS A 117 15.02 -10.90 3.58
CA LYS A 117 15.59 -10.93 4.93
C LYS A 117 16.98 -10.32 4.86
N TRP A 118 17.34 -9.47 5.82
CA TRP A 118 18.70 -8.94 5.85
C TRP A 118 19.75 -10.05 6.09
N PRO A 119 20.85 -10.11 5.31
CA PRO A 119 21.15 -9.34 4.09
C PRO A 119 20.58 -9.96 2.79
N TYR A 120 19.79 -11.01 2.87
CA TYR A 120 19.32 -11.82 1.73
C TYR A 120 17.93 -11.35 1.27
N GLY A 121 17.86 -10.64 0.14
CA GLY A 121 16.63 -10.25 -0.50
C GLY A 121 15.92 -11.39 -1.24
N ALA A 122 14.80 -11.06 -1.86
CA ALA A 122 14.10 -11.87 -2.84
C ALA A 122 13.79 -11.00 -4.06
N THR A 123 13.80 -11.58 -5.26
CA THR A 123 13.67 -10.82 -6.50
C THR A 123 12.56 -11.39 -7.36
N ASN A 124 11.70 -10.52 -7.93
CA ASN A 124 10.61 -10.93 -8.83
C ASN A 124 9.69 -12.00 -8.23
N VAL A 125 9.41 -11.92 -6.93
CA VAL A 125 8.50 -12.83 -6.22
C VAL A 125 7.07 -12.35 -6.35
N THR A 126 6.15 -13.26 -6.72
CA THR A 126 4.72 -12.99 -6.77
C THR A 126 3.97 -13.77 -5.69
N ILE A 127 3.15 -13.08 -4.91
CA ILE A 127 2.23 -13.68 -3.94
C ILE A 127 0.80 -13.35 -4.37
N GLN A 128 -0.04 -14.37 -4.52
CA GLN A 128 -1.41 -14.17 -5.02
C GLN A 128 -2.43 -15.07 -4.31
N GLY A 129 -3.68 -14.55 -4.19
CA GLY A 129 -4.86 -15.37 -3.88
C GLY A 129 -4.87 -15.97 -2.46
N LEU A 130 -4.46 -15.24 -1.45
CA LEU A 130 -4.47 -15.68 -0.05
C LEU A 130 -4.74 -14.52 0.91
N THR A 131 -5.04 -14.84 2.14
CA THR A 131 -5.18 -13.88 3.25
C THR A 131 -4.03 -14.05 4.24
N VAL A 132 -3.40 -12.93 4.60
CA VAL A 132 -2.41 -12.86 5.68
C VAL A 132 -3.05 -12.20 6.90
N PHE A 133 -2.95 -12.85 8.02
CA PHE A 133 -3.58 -12.44 9.27
C PHE A 133 -2.52 -12.15 10.33
N LEU A 134 -2.51 -10.92 10.85
CA LEU A 134 -1.78 -10.61 12.07
C LEU A 134 -2.46 -9.48 12.85
N HIS A 135 -2.91 -9.77 14.05
CA HIS A 135 -3.47 -8.75 14.93
C HIS A 135 -2.39 -7.80 15.46
N GLY A 136 -2.52 -6.51 15.16
CA GLY A 136 -1.75 -5.42 15.76
C GLY A 136 -0.27 -5.38 15.40
N GLY A 137 0.10 -5.77 14.17
CA GLY A 137 1.50 -5.76 13.76
C GLY A 137 1.75 -5.81 12.25
N LEU A 138 2.97 -6.23 11.89
CA LEU A 138 3.42 -6.37 10.52
C LEU A 138 2.82 -7.64 9.89
N GLY A 139 1.80 -7.50 9.04
CA GLY A 139 1.23 -8.61 8.30
C GLY A 139 2.18 -9.13 7.22
N VAL A 140 2.62 -8.23 6.33
CA VAL A 140 3.57 -8.54 5.25
C VAL A 140 4.77 -7.61 5.33
N GLY A 141 5.97 -8.17 5.47
CA GLY A 141 7.23 -7.44 5.42
C GLY A 141 7.99 -7.70 4.13
N ILE A 142 8.46 -6.65 3.45
CA ILE A 142 9.25 -6.75 2.23
C ILE A 142 10.57 -6.03 2.45
N PHE A 143 11.69 -6.76 2.34
CA PHE A 143 13.02 -6.26 2.73
C PHE A 143 14.10 -6.61 1.71
N ASN A 144 14.95 -5.64 1.39
CA ASN A 144 16.19 -5.85 0.60
C ASN A 144 16.00 -6.66 -0.68
N GLY A 145 14.92 -6.40 -1.44
CA GLY A 145 14.59 -7.13 -2.65
C GLY A 145 14.25 -6.21 -3.81
N SER A 146 13.74 -6.79 -4.87
CA SER A 146 13.20 -6.05 -6.00
C SER A 146 12.11 -6.83 -6.74
N GLY A 147 11.21 -6.07 -7.41
CA GLY A 147 10.18 -6.68 -8.27
C GLY A 147 9.17 -7.56 -7.51
N VAL A 148 8.87 -7.25 -6.25
CA VAL A 148 7.89 -8.03 -5.46
C VAL A 148 6.48 -7.63 -5.87
N HIS A 149 5.66 -8.62 -6.21
CA HIS A 149 4.27 -8.41 -6.60
C HIS A 149 3.30 -9.10 -5.63
N LEU A 150 2.47 -8.29 -4.97
CA LEU A 150 1.34 -8.74 -4.16
C LEU A 150 0.06 -8.53 -4.97
N LYS A 151 -0.66 -9.60 -5.28
CA LYS A 151 -1.84 -9.54 -6.13
C LYS A 151 -3.02 -10.27 -5.53
N GLN A 152 -4.18 -9.60 -5.48
CA GLN A 152 -5.42 -10.22 -5.01
C GLN A 152 -5.25 -10.95 -3.67
N ILE A 153 -4.56 -10.31 -2.73
CA ILE A 153 -4.41 -10.80 -1.36
C ILE A 153 -5.19 -9.90 -0.39
N HIS A 154 -5.66 -10.51 0.69
CA HIS A 154 -6.16 -9.74 1.83
C HIS A 154 -5.10 -9.70 2.92
N VAL A 155 -4.84 -8.52 3.46
CA VAL A 155 -3.90 -8.35 4.60
C VAL A 155 -4.65 -7.68 5.74
N LYS A 156 -4.80 -8.41 6.83
CA LYS A 156 -5.25 -7.86 8.11
C LYS A 156 -4.03 -7.53 8.95
N GLY A 157 -3.60 -6.27 8.86
CA GLY A 157 -2.35 -5.74 9.40
C GLY A 157 -1.62 -4.87 8.38
N MET A 158 -0.39 -4.50 8.69
CA MET A 158 0.43 -3.63 7.86
C MET A 158 1.18 -4.40 6.75
N VAL A 159 1.26 -3.79 5.57
CA VAL A 159 2.25 -4.11 4.54
C VAL A 159 3.39 -3.11 4.63
N PHE A 160 4.59 -3.56 4.93
CA PHE A 160 5.76 -2.69 5.09
C PHE A 160 6.86 -3.04 4.08
N SER A 161 7.35 -2.04 3.36
CA SER A 161 8.46 -2.18 2.42
C SER A 161 9.63 -1.30 2.83
N GLN A 162 10.82 -1.89 2.96
CA GLN A 162 12.04 -1.18 3.30
C GLN A 162 13.21 -1.55 2.40
N GLN A 163 13.82 -0.54 1.76
CA GLN A 163 14.98 -0.70 0.85
C GLN A 163 14.69 -1.68 -0.29
N VAL A 164 13.49 -1.57 -0.90
CA VAL A 164 13.03 -2.44 -1.99
C VAL A 164 12.74 -1.62 -3.23
N GLN A 165 13.11 -2.12 -4.39
CA GLN A 165 12.84 -1.48 -5.67
C GLN A 165 11.71 -2.21 -6.41
N GLY A 166 10.72 -1.43 -6.90
CA GLY A 166 9.66 -1.97 -7.74
C GLY A 166 8.69 -2.91 -7.02
N VAL A 167 8.19 -2.52 -5.84
CA VAL A 167 7.08 -3.21 -5.18
C VAL A 167 5.79 -2.91 -5.94
N HIS A 168 5.04 -3.94 -6.32
CA HIS A 168 3.75 -3.80 -6.97
C HIS A 168 2.64 -4.42 -6.11
N ILE A 169 1.63 -3.62 -5.75
CA ILE A 169 0.48 -4.07 -4.94
C ILE A 169 -0.77 -3.83 -5.76
N GLU A 170 -1.45 -4.91 -6.18
CA GLU A 170 -2.55 -4.86 -7.14
C GLU A 170 -3.78 -5.61 -6.63
N ASP A 171 -4.96 -4.97 -6.72
CA ASP A 171 -6.26 -5.57 -6.39
C ASP A 171 -6.31 -6.21 -4.99
N CYS A 172 -5.61 -5.62 -4.03
CA CYS A 172 -5.54 -6.11 -2.65
C CYS A 172 -6.53 -5.39 -1.73
N ILE A 173 -6.93 -6.08 -0.66
CA ILE A 173 -7.67 -5.49 0.46
C ILE A 173 -6.74 -5.44 1.67
N ILE A 174 -6.46 -4.24 2.18
CA ILE A 174 -5.49 -4.04 3.27
C ILE A 174 -6.15 -3.21 4.37
N GLY A 175 -6.24 -3.77 5.56
CA GLY A 175 -6.93 -3.07 6.63
C GLY A 175 -6.75 -3.66 8.02
N GLU A 176 -7.46 -3.06 8.97
CA GLU A 176 -7.49 -3.47 10.38
C GLU A 176 -6.09 -3.40 11.04
N SER A 177 -5.21 -2.52 10.55
CA SER A 177 -3.91 -2.24 11.16
C SER A 177 -4.04 -1.17 12.25
N GLU A 178 -3.49 -1.44 13.43
CA GLU A 178 -3.40 -0.45 14.52
C GLU A 178 -2.36 0.65 14.26
N THR A 179 -1.79 0.68 13.05
CA THR A 179 -0.81 1.67 12.63
C THR A 179 -1.10 2.11 11.20
N THR A 180 -0.32 1.68 10.24
CA THR A 180 -0.46 2.05 8.82
C THR A 180 -0.90 0.84 8.01
N GLY A 181 -1.77 1.03 7.03
CA GLY A 181 -2.13 -0.05 6.10
C GLY A 181 -0.96 -0.44 5.21
N VAL A 182 -0.36 0.53 4.49
CA VAL A 182 0.81 0.30 3.63
C VAL A 182 1.89 1.33 3.91
N ALA A 183 3.12 0.91 4.20
CA ALA A 183 4.23 1.82 4.44
C ALA A 183 5.45 1.51 3.54
N PHE A 184 6.02 2.57 2.97
CA PHE A 184 7.25 2.53 2.18
C PHE A 184 8.34 3.35 2.88
N ALA A 185 9.51 2.74 3.11
CA ALA A 185 10.69 3.39 3.63
C ALA A 185 11.87 3.17 2.67
N ASN A 186 12.35 4.24 2.03
CA ASN A 186 13.41 4.18 1.02
C ASN A 186 13.16 3.12 -0.06
N SER A 187 11.92 3.04 -0.52
CA SER A 187 11.47 2.00 -1.46
C SER A 187 10.72 2.63 -2.62
N THR A 188 10.71 1.94 -3.77
CA THR A 188 9.90 2.36 -4.91
C THR A 188 8.79 1.37 -5.19
N GLY A 189 7.66 1.87 -5.73
CA GLY A 189 6.57 0.95 -6.04
C GLY A 189 5.34 1.58 -6.68
N THR A 190 4.36 0.72 -6.91
CA THR A 190 3.07 1.08 -7.49
C THR A 190 1.95 0.37 -6.76
N LEU A 191 0.92 1.09 -6.37
CA LEU A 191 -0.33 0.57 -5.80
C LEU A 191 -1.47 0.82 -6.77
N VAL A 192 -2.13 -0.23 -7.25
CA VAL A 192 -3.19 -0.13 -8.25
C VAL A 192 -4.43 -0.92 -7.84
N GLY A 193 -5.59 -0.28 -7.86
CA GLY A 193 -6.88 -0.97 -7.65
C GLY A 193 -7.11 -1.50 -6.24
N ASN A 194 -6.34 -1.05 -5.25
CA ASN A 194 -6.44 -1.56 -3.88
C ASN A 194 -7.56 -0.88 -3.09
N MET A 195 -8.09 -1.61 -2.12
CA MET A 195 -8.95 -1.10 -1.05
C MET A 195 -8.17 -1.07 0.26
N ILE A 196 -7.92 0.14 0.80
CA ILE A 196 -7.11 0.34 2.01
C ILE A 196 -7.95 1.06 3.06
N HIS A 197 -8.30 0.37 4.16
CA HIS A 197 -9.31 0.90 5.08
C HIS A 197 -9.12 0.46 6.53
N HIS A 198 -9.70 1.24 7.45
CA HIS A 198 -9.72 0.95 8.91
C HIS A 198 -8.31 0.74 9.49
N ASN A 199 -7.37 1.60 9.10
CA ASN A 199 -6.04 1.69 9.68
C ASN A 199 -5.90 3.03 10.43
N ASP A 200 -4.83 3.22 11.17
CA ASP A 200 -4.51 4.57 11.68
C ASP A 200 -4.20 5.50 10.49
N HIS A 201 -3.21 5.19 9.67
CA HIS A 201 -2.97 5.83 8.37
C HIS A 201 -3.24 4.85 7.23
N GLY A 202 -3.78 5.33 6.10
CA GLY A 202 -3.96 4.48 4.93
C GLY A 202 -2.61 4.06 4.34
N ILE A 203 -1.86 5.02 3.83
CA ILE A 203 -0.53 4.84 3.23
C ILE A 203 0.45 5.82 3.86
N ALA A 204 1.67 5.39 4.17
CA ALA A 204 2.76 6.24 4.62
C ALA A 204 3.98 6.07 3.71
N LEU A 205 4.53 7.19 3.22
CA LEU A 205 5.72 7.24 2.39
C LEU A 205 6.81 8.05 3.10
N GLY A 206 7.96 7.43 3.38
CA GLY A 206 9.07 8.08 4.09
C GLY A 206 10.43 7.84 3.44
N GLY A 207 11.43 8.58 3.90
CA GLY A 207 12.77 8.59 3.33
C GLY A 207 12.79 9.11 1.88
N ASN A 208 13.49 8.40 1.01
CA ASN A 208 13.57 8.70 -0.43
C ASN A 208 12.61 7.80 -1.25
N SER A 209 11.46 7.45 -0.70
CA SER A 209 10.51 6.59 -1.41
C SER A 209 9.92 7.31 -2.61
N GLU A 210 9.71 6.57 -3.72
CA GLU A 210 9.03 7.05 -4.91
C GLU A 210 7.92 6.08 -5.31
N VAL A 211 6.65 6.53 -5.19
CA VAL A 211 5.50 5.64 -5.29
C VAL A 211 4.41 6.22 -6.19
N THR A 212 3.84 5.36 -7.05
CA THR A 212 2.65 5.67 -7.83
C THR A 212 1.41 5.05 -7.18
N LEU A 213 0.42 5.88 -6.88
CA LEU A 213 -0.89 5.48 -6.35
C LEU A 213 -1.94 5.69 -7.43
N ARG A 214 -2.55 4.62 -7.93
CA ARG A 214 -3.52 4.71 -9.01
C ARG A 214 -4.77 3.87 -8.74
N SER A 215 -5.93 4.47 -8.93
CA SER A 215 -7.23 3.78 -8.84
C SER A 215 -7.46 3.05 -7.52
N ASN A 216 -6.90 3.54 -6.40
CA ASN A 216 -7.13 2.97 -5.09
C ASN A 216 -8.30 3.66 -4.38
N VAL A 217 -9.06 2.89 -3.63
CA VAL A 217 -10.03 3.41 -2.64
C VAL A 217 -9.36 3.37 -1.27
N ILE A 218 -9.18 4.54 -0.67
CA ILE A 218 -8.56 4.68 0.66
C ILE A 218 -9.57 5.35 1.57
N SER A 219 -10.11 4.61 2.53
CA SER A 219 -11.25 5.09 3.30
C SER A 219 -11.24 4.64 4.76
N HIS A 220 -11.95 5.39 5.62
CA HIS A 220 -12.14 5.05 7.03
C HIS A 220 -10.83 4.83 7.81
N ASN A 221 -9.75 5.50 7.42
CA ASN A 221 -8.53 5.53 8.22
C ASN A 221 -8.63 6.67 9.26
N LEU A 222 -8.12 6.41 10.46
CA LEU A 222 -8.27 7.32 11.60
C LEU A 222 -7.61 8.69 11.34
N PHE A 223 -6.47 8.68 10.68
CA PHE A 223 -5.71 9.86 10.28
C PHE A 223 -5.73 10.04 8.76
N GLU A 224 -4.62 10.38 8.13
CA GLU A 224 -4.54 10.67 6.71
C GLU A 224 -4.71 9.41 5.84
N ALA A 225 -5.39 9.58 4.70
CA ALA A 225 -5.39 8.56 3.65
C ALA A 225 -3.97 8.32 3.12
N VAL A 226 -3.21 9.41 2.91
CA VAL A 226 -1.80 9.34 2.49
C VAL A 226 -0.98 10.32 3.32
N LEU A 227 0.03 9.82 3.99
CA LEU A 227 1.04 10.58 4.72
C LEU A 227 2.37 10.54 3.97
N MET A 228 2.97 11.69 3.72
CA MET A 228 4.29 11.79 3.09
C MET A 228 5.26 12.56 3.99
N THR A 229 6.46 12.04 4.18
CA THR A 229 7.51 12.63 5.02
C THR A 229 8.87 12.62 4.33
N ASP A 230 9.83 13.32 4.91
CA ASP A 230 11.23 13.40 4.45
C ASP A 230 11.35 13.97 3.01
N GLN A 231 11.83 13.16 2.07
CA GLN A 231 11.99 13.50 0.65
C GLN A 231 11.15 12.59 -0.25
N ALA A 232 10.10 11.99 0.29
CA ALA A 232 9.25 11.07 -0.46
C ALA A 232 8.60 11.77 -1.66
N LYS A 233 8.47 11.03 -2.76
CA LYS A 233 7.82 11.45 -4.00
C LYS A 233 6.62 10.58 -4.32
N ALA A 234 5.55 11.18 -4.82
CA ALA A 234 4.36 10.45 -5.22
C ALA A 234 3.72 10.96 -6.50
N THR A 235 3.20 10.02 -7.29
CA THR A 235 2.22 10.28 -8.35
C THR A 235 0.88 9.70 -7.90
N VAL A 236 -0.11 10.57 -7.66
CA VAL A 236 -1.41 10.18 -7.10
C VAL A 236 -2.49 10.46 -8.14
N VAL A 237 -2.98 9.39 -8.80
CA VAL A 237 -3.86 9.52 -9.97
C VAL A 237 -5.13 8.69 -9.83
N GLN A 238 -6.27 9.33 -10.05
CA GLN A 238 -7.57 8.63 -10.05
C GLN A 238 -7.83 7.79 -8.79
N ASN A 239 -7.48 8.26 -7.61
CA ASN A 239 -7.83 7.60 -6.36
C ASN A 239 -9.10 8.23 -5.75
N THR A 240 -9.78 7.48 -4.91
CA THR A 240 -10.89 7.94 -4.07
C THR A 240 -10.45 7.90 -2.61
N LEU A 241 -10.18 9.07 -2.03
CA LEU A 241 -9.70 9.27 -0.66
C LEU A 241 -10.85 9.87 0.15
N VAL A 242 -11.61 9.05 0.85
CA VAL A 242 -12.86 9.50 1.48
C VAL A 242 -13.04 8.98 2.90
N ARG A 243 -13.64 9.79 3.77
CA ARG A 243 -13.93 9.39 5.16
C ARG A 243 -12.68 9.02 5.96
N ASN A 244 -11.57 9.70 5.71
CA ASN A 244 -10.38 9.59 6.52
C ASN A 244 -10.29 10.80 7.47
N GLY A 245 -9.42 10.76 8.46
CA GLY A 245 -9.12 11.94 9.27
C GLY A 245 -8.59 13.10 8.41
N GLY A 246 -7.77 12.79 7.40
CA GLY A 246 -7.30 13.71 6.35
C GLY A 246 -7.16 13.01 5.00
N GLY A 247 -7.12 13.79 3.91
CA GLY A 247 -6.83 13.28 2.58
C GLY A 247 -5.34 12.99 2.41
N ILE A 248 -4.54 14.00 1.99
CA ILE A 248 -3.09 13.85 1.84
C ILE A 248 -2.37 14.88 2.69
N ALA A 249 -1.43 14.43 3.53
CA ALA A 249 -0.55 15.30 4.28
C ALA A 249 0.89 15.23 3.74
N PHE A 250 1.46 16.41 3.48
CA PHE A 250 2.83 16.60 3.03
C PHE A 250 3.62 17.20 4.18
N HIS A 251 4.60 16.46 4.68
CA HIS A 251 5.59 16.97 5.62
C HIS A 251 6.93 17.15 4.91
N ASP A 252 7.79 17.94 5.49
CA ASP A 252 9.17 18.16 5.02
C ASP A 252 9.27 18.54 3.53
N LYS A 253 10.24 17.98 2.81
CA LYS A 253 10.56 18.30 1.40
C LYS A 253 9.94 17.33 0.42
N THR A 254 8.71 16.93 0.67
CA THR A 254 8.01 15.96 -0.20
C THR A 254 7.59 16.58 -1.53
N GLU A 255 7.54 15.75 -2.57
CA GLU A 255 7.10 16.14 -3.91
C GLU A 255 5.93 15.27 -4.37
N ALA A 256 4.88 15.87 -4.96
CA ALA A 256 3.76 15.09 -5.49
C ALA A 256 3.09 15.70 -6.71
N ALA A 257 2.70 14.83 -7.66
CA ALA A 257 1.79 15.13 -8.75
C ALA A 257 0.43 14.47 -8.46
N ILE A 258 -0.63 15.26 -8.28
CA ILE A 258 -1.95 14.81 -7.82
C ILE A 258 -2.99 15.21 -8.85
N ARG A 259 -3.63 14.23 -9.49
CA ARG A 259 -4.59 14.50 -10.56
C ARG A 259 -5.71 13.48 -10.65
N GLY A 260 -6.90 13.98 -10.98
CA GLY A 260 -8.06 13.12 -11.22
C GLY A 260 -8.61 12.42 -9.97
N ASN A 261 -8.26 12.85 -8.76
CA ASN A 261 -8.68 12.21 -7.53
C ASN A 261 -10.00 12.80 -7.01
N ILE A 262 -10.72 12.02 -6.23
CA ILE A 262 -11.80 12.47 -5.35
C ILE A 262 -11.29 12.44 -3.92
N ILE A 263 -11.32 13.61 -3.23
CA ILE A 263 -10.83 13.76 -1.85
C ILE A 263 -11.95 14.40 -1.03
N GLY A 264 -12.54 13.67 -0.11
CA GLY A 264 -13.70 14.21 0.57
C GLY A 264 -14.12 13.53 1.87
N TYR A 265 -15.08 14.16 2.52
CA TYR A 265 -15.65 13.72 3.80
C TYR A 265 -14.58 13.57 4.90
N SER A 266 -13.59 14.44 4.91
CA SER A 266 -12.43 14.41 5.80
C SER A 266 -12.31 15.74 6.56
N THR A 267 -11.55 15.78 7.64
CA THR A 267 -11.26 17.04 8.33
C THR A 267 -10.38 17.95 7.46
N VAL A 268 -9.41 17.38 6.75
CA VAL A 268 -8.51 18.12 5.87
C VAL A 268 -8.46 17.42 4.51
N GLY A 269 -8.58 18.17 3.43
CA GLY A 269 -8.36 17.65 2.08
C GLY A 269 -6.87 17.46 1.82
N LEU A 270 -6.13 18.55 1.69
CA LEU A 270 -4.68 18.56 1.48
C LEU A 270 -4.00 19.43 2.54
N LEU A 271 -3.02 18.89 3.25
CA LEU A 271 -2.23 19.56 4.26
C LEU A 271 -0.78 19.73 3.79
N PHE A 272 -0.36 20.97 3.50
CA PHE A 272 0.97 21.26 2.97
C PHE A 272 1.97 21.64 4.05
N SER A 273 3.23 21.20 3.91
CA SER A 273 4.37 21.84 4.56
C SER A 273 4.84 23.03 3.73
N PRO A 274 5.56 23.99 4.33
CA PRO A 274 6.15 25.11 3.60
C PRO A 274 7.15 24.66 2.50
N GLU A 275 7.80 23.52 2.69
CA GLU A 275 8.86 23.00 1.81
C GLU A 275 8.32 22.01 0.77
N SER A 276 7.07 21.54 0.90
CA SER A 276 6.48 20.59 -0.03
C SER A 276 6.23 21.19 -1.41
N GLN A 277 6.50 20.42 -2.44
CA GLN A 277 6.29 20.78 -3.85
C GLN A 277 5.17 19.91 -4.44
N THR A 278 4.09 20.56 -4.88
CA THR A 278 2.92 19.84 -5.40
C THR A 278 2.43 20.43 -6.70
N THR A 279 2.04 19.58 -7.64
CA THR A 279 1.28 19.94 -8.83
C THR A 279 -0.10 19.31 -8.73
N LEU A 280 -1.15 20.15 -8.88
CA LEU A 280 -2.54 19.74 -8.70
C LEU A 280 -3.31 20.00 -9.98
N SER A 281 -4.13 19.02 -10.43
CA SER A 281 -5.03 19.21 -11.56
C SER A 281 -6.21 18.23 -11.55
N PHE A 282 -7.37 18.72 -11.91
CA PHE A 282 -8.59 17.93 -12.08
C PHE A 282 -8.99 17.13 -10.83
N ASN A 283 -8.64 17.57 -9.63
CA ASN A 283 -9.09 16.91 -8.41
C ASN A 283 -10.45 17.46 -7.98
N ALA A 284 -11.31 16.60 -7.46
CA ALA A 284 -12.56 16.98 -6.82
C ALA A 284 -12.38 16.92 -5.30
N LEU A 285 -12.42 18.08 -4.64
CA LEU A 285 -12.42 18.17 -3.18
C LEU A 285 -13.85 18.50 -2.73
N TYR A 286 -14.41 17.68 -1.86
CA TYR A 286 -15.80 17.83 -1.46
C TYR A 286 -16.04 17.46 0.01
N ASP A 287 -16.78 18.32 0.71
CA ASP A 287 -17.23 18.11 2.10
C ASP A 287 -16.08 17.82 3.08
N ASN A 288 -14.93 18.50 2.87
CA ASN A 288 -13.86 18.57 3.85
C ASN A 288 -14.06 19.82 4.73
N GLN A 289 -13.64 19.79 6.00
CA GLN A 289 -13.70 21.00 6.84
C GLN A 289 -12.72 22.09 6.35
N GLY A 290 -11.62 21.67 5.68
CA GLY A 290 -10.71 22.56 4.97
C GLY A 290 -10.02 21.82 3.82
N ASP A 291 -10.21 22.31 2.58
CA ASP A 291 -9.70 21.63 1.39
C ASP A 291 -8.18 21.78 1.21
N TYR A 292 -7.65 22.99 1.41
CA TYR A 292 -6.24 23.32 1.22
C TYR A 292 -5.73 24.04 2.44
N LEU A 293 -4.95 23.37 3.26
CA LEU A 293 -4.39 23.91 4.49
C LEU A 293 -2.86 23.87 4.50
N MET A 294 -2.25 24.88 5.10
CA MET A 294 -0.83 24.90 5.46
C MET A 294 -0.67 24.41 6.90
N GLN A 295 0.35 23.63 7.15
CA GLN A 295 0.71 23.20 8.50
C GLN A 295 0.90 24.38 9.43
N GLY A 296 0.41 24.24 10.66
CA GLY A 296 0.47 25.27 11.70
C GLY A 296 -0.32 24.83 12.92
N THR A 297 -0.36 25.66 13.93
CA THR A 297 -1.12 25.42 15.15
C THR A 297 -1.97 26.65 15.48
N PRO A 298 -3.22 26.72 14.98
CA PRO A 298 -3.91 25.79 14.08
C PRO A 298 -3.42 25.85 12.62
N PRO A 299 -3.76 24.85 11.78
CA PRO A 299 -3.52 24.94 10.34
C PRO A 299 -4.27 26.12 9.70
N THR A 300 -3.68 26.72 8.66
CA THR A 300 -4.24 27.91 8.01
C THR A 300 -4.69 27.63 6.57
N PRO A 301 -5.84 28.15 6.12
CA PRO A 301 -6.28 28.00 4.73
C PRO A 301 -5.31 28.64 3.73
N VAL A 302 -5.02 27.90 2.65
CA VAL A 302 -4.16 28.34 1.54
C VAL A 302 -4.81 28.04 0.18
N PRO A 303 -5.95 28.68 -0.14
CA PRO A 303 -6.70 28.40 -1.36
C PRO A 303 -5.89 28.68 -2.62
N GLN A 304 -4.85 29.52 -2.56
CA GLN A 304 -3.92 29.78 -3.66
C GLN A 304 -3.08 28.55 -4.05
N ARG A 305 -3.05 27.50 -3.23
CA ARG A 305 -2.43 26.19 -3.55
C ARG A 305 -3.33 25.30 -4.41
N ALA A 306 -4.62 25.64 -4.54
CA ALA A 306 -5.54 24.86 -5.40
C ALA A 306 -5.04 24.81 -6.86
N GLY A 307 -5.20 23.67 -7.47
CA GLY A 307 -4.96 23.52 -8.91
C GLY A 307 -5.98 24.31 -9.72
N LYS A 308 -5.56 24.91 -10.84
CA LYS A 308 -6.47 25.72 -11.68
C LYS A 308 -7.68 24.97 -12.22
N THR A 309 -7.59 23.65 -12.29
CA THR A 309 -8.63 22.74 -12.78
C THR A 309 -9.25 21.89 -11.66
N ASP A 310 -8.82 22.10 -10.42
CA ASP A 310 -9.47 21.46 -9.27
C ASP A 310 -10.87 22.06 -9.06
N MET A 311 -11.77 21.26 -8.53
CA MET A 311 -13.18 21.59 -8.42
C MET A 311 -13.77 21.17 -7.07
N THR A 312 -14.82 21.90 -6.66
CA THR A 312 -15.63 21.56 -5.49
C THR A 312 -17.01 21.13 -5.97
N LEU A 313 -17.12 19.87 -6.42
CA LEU A 313 -18.36 19.30 -6.93
C LEU A 313 -18.76 18.07 -6.12
N VAL A 314 -20.06 17.90 -5.92
CA VAL A 314 -20.61 16.70 -5.30
C VAL A 314 -20.27 15.48 -6.16
N PRO A 315 -19.56 14.47 -5.64
CA PRO A 315 -19.15 13.33 -6.43
C PRO A 315 -20.31 12.56 -7.07
N GLY A 316 -21.46 12.53 -6.42
CA GLY A 316 -22.60 11.75 -6.91
C GLY A 316 -22.32 10.26 -6.81
N PHE A 317 -21.83 9.80 -5.68
CA PHE A 317 -21.62 8.37 -5.42
C PHE A 317 -22.94 7.59 -5.43
N VAL A 318 -22.90 6.33 -5.81
CA VAL A 318 -24.04 5.42 -5.82
C VAL A 318 -24.64 5.27 -4.43
N ASN A 319 -23.80 4.94 -3.46
CA ASN A 319 -24.19 4.85 -2.05
C ASN A 319 -22.97 5.10 -1.14
N SER A 320 -22.69 6.37 -0.87
CA SER A 320 -21.55 6.72 -0.01
C SER A 320 -21.71 6.20 1.43
N GLN A 321 -22.91 5.99 1.94
CA GLN A 321 -23.14 5.46 3.29
C GLN A 321 -22.84 3.96 3.40
N GLY A 322 -23.03 3.22 2.32
CA GLY A 322 -22.70 1.80 2.21
C GLY A 322 -21.38 1.53 1.48
N ASP A 323 -20.51 2.53 1.42
CA ASP A 323 -19.14 2.46 0.84
C ASP A 323 -19.08 2.10 -0.65
N ASP A 324 -20.21 2.29 -1.37
CA ASP A 324 -20.20 2.23 -2.82
C ASP A 324 -19.82 3.60 -3.40
N PHE A 325 -18.52 3.80 -3.58
CA PHE A 325 -17.93 5.02 -4.12
C PHE A 325 -17.83 5.04 -5.65
N ARG A 326 -18.53 4.16 -6.36
CA ARG A 326 -18.72 4.30 -7.80
C ARG A 326 -19.58 5.53 -8.09
N LEU A 327 -19.25 6.23 -9.16
CA LEU A 327 -20.05 7.39 -9.58
C LEU A 327 -21.38 6.94 -10.22
N ARG A 328 -22.44 7.69 -9.93
CA ARG A 328 -23.69 7.56 -10.67
C ARG A 328 -23.50 8.09 -12.10
N ARG A 329 -24.37 7.68 -13.00
CA ARG A 329 -24.33 8.09 -14.41
C ARG A 329 -24.58 9.58 -14.64
N ASP A 330 -25.24 10.24 -13.71
CA ASP A 330 -25.54 11.66 -13.71
C ASP A 330 -24.48 12.47 -12.94
N SER A 331 -23.39 11.87 -12.53
CA SER A 331 -22.31 12.54 -11.82
C SER A 331 -21.65 13.61 -12.69
N LEU A 332 -21.43 14.78 -12.12
CA LEU A 332 -20.67 15.87 -12.74
C LEU A 332 -19.17 15.59 -12.84
N LEU A 333 -18.69 14.50 -12.25
CA LEU A 333 -17.28 14.09 -12.29
C LEU A 333 -16.98 13.09 -13.41
N LEU A 334 -17.83 13.03 -14.40
CA LEU A 334 -17.64 12.24 -15.63
C LEU A 334 -17.08 13.16 -16.75
N ASN A 335 -16.21 12.61 -17.60
CA ASN A 335 -15.60 13.30 -18.75
C ASN A 335 -14.89 14.61 -18.38
N ILE A 336 -14.08 14.57 -17.37
CA ILE A 336 -13.34 15.73 -16.86
C ILE A 336 -11.90 15.75 -17.42
N GLY A 337 -11.60 16.72 -18.27
CA GLY A 337 -10.31 16.84 -18.91
C GLY A 337 -9.90 15.59 -19.68
N GLU A 338 -8.81 14.97 -19.30
CA GLU A 338 -8.32 13.71 -19.89
C GLU A 338 -8.94 12.45 -19.26
N PHE A 339 -9.74 12.62 -18.19
CA PHE A 339 -10.31 11.52 -17.42
C PHE A 339 -11.73 11.21 -17.86
N PRO A 340 -12.06 9.95 -18.22
CA PRO A 340 -13.44 9.54 -18.46
C PRO A 340 -14.32 9.64 -17.19
N TYR A 341 -13.69 9.56 -16.03
CA TYR A 341 -14.28 9.81 -14.71
C TYR A 341 -13.16 10.15 -13.71
N LEU A 342 -13.50 10.85 -12.64
CA LEU A 342 -12.58 11.06 -11.54
C LEU A 342 -12.73 9.95 -10.48
N GLY A 343 -11.67 9.75 -9.67
CA GLY A 343 -11.64 8.75 -8.61
C GLY A 343 -11.27 7.35 -9.08
N ALA A 344 -11.34 6.41 -8.15
CA ALA A 344 -10.80 5.05 -8.32
C ALA A 344 -11.69 4.12 -9.15
N LEU A 345 -13.00 4.22 -8.96
CA LEU A 345 -13.94 3.23 -9.46
C LEU A 345 -14.68 3.74 -10.69
N PRO A 346 -14.83 2.92 -11.72
CA PRO A 346 -15.64 3.29 -12.89
C PRO A 346 -17.11 3.50 -12.49
N PRO A 347 -17.83 4.37 -13.22
CA PRO A 347 -19.25 4.57 -12.99
C PRO A 347 -20.04 3.28 -13.22
N LEU A 348 -21.25 3.23 -12.64
CA LEU A 348 -22.15 2.12 -12.90
C LEU A 348 -22.39 1.96 -14.41
N SER A 349 -22.06 0.79 -14.96
CA SER A 349 -22.42 0.44 -16.34
C SER A 349 -23.95 0.42 -16.51
N LEU A 350 -24.43 0.70 -17.72
CA LEU A 350 -25.83 0.40 -18.08
C LEU A 350 -26.08 -1.10 -17.92
N PRO A 351 -27.23 -1.56 -17.37
CA PRO A 351 -27.62 -2.93 -17.60
C PRO A 351 -27.64 -3.16 -19.13
N GLN A 352 -26.93 -4.20 -19.53
CA GLN A 352 -26.97 -4.65 -20.93
C GLN A 352 -28.37 -5.16 -21.28
#